data_2efaad5aee2416709e3c5dc6e61f5150
#
_entry.id   2efaad5aee2416709e3c5dc6e61f5150
#
_cell.length_a   1.000
_cell.length_b   1.000
_cell.length_c   1.000
_cell.angle_alpha   90.00
_cell.angle_beta   90.00
_cell.angle_gamma   90.00
#
_symmetry.space_group_name_H-M   'P 1'
#
loop_
_entity.id
_entity.type
_entity.pdbx_description
1 polymer ?
#
loop_
_entity_poly.entity_id
_entity_poly.type
_entity_poly.pdbx_seq_one_letter_code
_entity_poly.pdbx_strand_id
1 'polypeptide(L)'
;KLKYDDRKSKELNYDPASHSNVISALNYVLEEAQADRVYVMEFHNGEHYFSGRSQQKLSCTYESVSEGISSECQRMQNIRTSNFHELVRSISSEKTFLCEDAGEYKEDIMFKSFLEDKGVKSLFARPIKTLNGKILGIICLEYVKEKRVWGDEAEEFTKKQARIIS
;
A
#
# COMPACT_ATOMS: atom_id res chain seq x y z
N LYS A 1 -13.25 -20.42 26.46
CA LYS A 1 -12.57 -19.44 27.34
C LYS A 1 -11.28 -18.90 26.71
N LEU A 2 -10.44 -19.76 26.14
CA LEU A 2 -9.16 -19.35 25.48
C LEU A 2 -9.37 -18.49 24.24
N LYS A 3 -10.42 -18.72 23.45
CA LYS A 3 -10.73 -17.91 22.25
C LYS A 3 -11.30 -16.53 22.58
N TYR A 4 -11.87 -16.35 23.75
CA TYR A 4 -12.42 -15.07 24.18
C TYR A 4 -11.33 -14.15 24.74
N ASP A 5 -10.37 -14.73 25.46
CA ASP A 5 -9.23 -14.00 26.01
C ASP A 5 -8.27 -13.53 24.90
N ASP A 6 -8.13 -14.32 23.82
CA ASP A 6 -7.31 -13.97 22.66
C ASP A 6 -7.86 -12.77 21.87
N ARG A 7 -9.19 -12.60 21.82
CA ARG A 7 -9.80 -11.42 21.22
C ARG A 7 -9.60 -10.16 22.07
N LYS A 8 -9.73 -10.28 23.39
CA LYS A 8 -9.49 -9.17 24.31
C LYS A 8 -8.04 -8.70 24.29
N SER A 9 -7.08 -9.63 24.17
CA SER A 9 -5.67 -9.25 24.09
C SER A 9 -5.34 -8.52 22.79
N LYS A 10 -6.02 -8.83 21.68
CA LYS A 10 -5.84 -8.15 20.41
C LYS A 10 -6.45 -6.73 20.40
N GLU A 11 -7.58 -6.55 21.07
CA GLU A 11 -8.19 -5.22 21.23
C GLU A 11 -7.39 -4.31 22.18
N LEU A 12 -6.72 -4.88 23.19
CA LEU A 12 -5.90 -4.15 24.13
C LEU A 12 -4.51 -3.74 23.59
N ASN A 13 -4.11 -4.28 22.43
CA ASN A 13 -2.84 -3.97 21.79
C ASN A 13 -2.93 -2.81 20.78
N TYR A 14 -4.08 -2.15 20.65
CA TYR A 14 -4.20 -0.94 19.85
C TYR A 14 -3.39 0.17 20.52
N ASP A 15 -2.38 0.67 19.81
CA ASP A 15 -1.56 1.79 20.24
C ASP A 15 -1.93 3.06 19.46
N PRO A 16 -2.69 4.00 20.09
CA PRO A 16 -3.05 5.24 19.43
C PRO A 16 -1.86 6.09 18.98
N ALA A 17 -0.73 6.02 19.69
CA ALA A 17 0.46 6.76 19.35
C ALA A 17 1.09 6.23 18.05
N SER A 18 1.19 4.91 17.89
CA SER A 18 1.67 4.29 16.65
C SER A 18 0.77 4.62 15.47
N HIS A 19 -0.56 4.56 15.66
CA HIS A 19 -1.51 4.93 14.62
C HIS A 19 -1.34 6.40 14.20
N SER A 20 -1.23 7.31 15.16
CA SER A 20 -1.01 8.73 14.91
C SER A 20 0.31 8.98 14.16
N ASN A 21 1.37 8.24 14.50
CA ASN A 21 2.67 8.35 13.83
C ASN A 21 2.59 7.90 12.37
N VAL A 22 1.87 6.82 12.07
CA VAL A 22 1.68 6.36 10.70
C VAL A 22 0.91 7.40 9.88
N ILE A 23 -0.21 7.90 10.38
CA ILE A 23 -1.02 8.93 9.69
C ILE A 23 -0.19 10.20 9.47
N SER A 24 0.59 10.65 10.46
CA SER A 24 1.47 11.82 10.31
C SER A 24 2.51 11.60 9.23
N ALA A 25 3.10 10.42 9.14
CA ALA A 25 4.06 10.07 8.10
C ALA A 25 3.41 10.08 6.71
N LEU A 26 2.19 9.54 6.58
CA LEU A 26 1.46 9.56 5.31
C LEU A 26 1.09 10.99 4.89
N ASN A 27 0.65 11.83 5.80
CA ASN A 27 0.35 13.24 5.52
C ASN A 27 1.59 13.99 5.05
N TYR A 28 2.73 13.71 5.65
CA TYR A 28 4.01 14.32 5.26
C TYR A 28 4.41 13.89 3.84
N VAL A 29 4.29 12.60 3.52
CA VAL A 29 4.54 12.10 2.16
C VAL A 29 3.58 12.73 1.16
N LEU A 30 2.30 12.82 1.51
CA LEU A 30 1.27 13.40 0.66
C LEU A 30 1.63 14.84 0.24
N GLU A 31 2.05 15.67 1.20
CA GLU A 31 2.41 17.06 0.97
C GLU A 31 3.74 17.20 0.20
N GLU A 32 4.78 16.52 0.66
CA GLU A 32 6.13 16.65 0.06
C GLU A 32 6.22 16.07 -1.34
N ALA A 33 5.57 14.94 -1.58
CA ALA A 33 5.52 14.31 -2.89
C ALA A 33 4.43 14.92 -3.79
N GLN A 34 3.62 15.83 -3.26
CA GLN A 34 2.47 16.41 -3.97
C GLN A 34 1.55 15.33 -4.55
N ALA A 35 1.39 14.24 -3.81
CA ALA A 35 0.52 13.15 -4.21
C ALA A 35 -0.95 13.49 -3.91
N ASP A 36 -1.86 12.83 -4.60
CA ASP A 36 -3.29 12.98 -4.37
C ASP A 36 -3.81 11.99 -3.34
N ARG A 37 -3.21 10.80 -3.31
CA ARG A 37 -3.55 9.75 -2.35
C ARG A 37 -2.29 8.99 -1.95
N VAL A 38 -2.09 8.79 -0.64
CA VAL A 38 -1.00 7.96 -0.10
C VAL A 38 -1.61 6.95 0.85
N TYR A 39 -1.28 5.69 0.69
CA TYR A 39 -1.84 4.64 1.54
C TYR A 39 -0.85 3.50 1.79
N VAL A 40 -1.14 2.74 2.83
CA VAL A 40 -0.41 1.53 3.19
C VAL A 40 -1.28 0.32 2.92
N MET A 41 -0.73 -0.66 2.22
CA MET A 41 -1.34 -1.97 2.07
C MET A 41 -0.48 -2.99 2.80
N GLU A 42 -1.11 -3.81 3.62
CA GLU A 42 -0.43 -4.87 4.36
C GLU A 42 -0.75 -6.24 3.77
N PHE A 43 0.29 -7.08 3.71
CA PHE A 43 0.12 -8.49 3.36
C PHE A 43 -0.51 -9.25 4.52
N HIS A 44 -1.48 -10.09 4.20
CA HIS A 44 -2.07 -10.99 5.18
C HIS A 44 -2.47 -12.30 4.53
N ASN A 45 -2.65 -13.33 5.36
CA ASN A 45 -3.08 -14.63 4.87
C ASN A 45 -4.59 -14.59 4.58
N GLY A 46 -4.94 -15.05 3.38
CA GLY A 46 -6.31 -15.33 3.01
C GLY A 46 -6.67 -16.79 3.29
N GLU A 47 -7.76 -17.22 2.68
CA GLU A 47 -8.14 -18.62 2.70
C GLU A 47 -7.16 -19.47 1.88
N HIS A 48 -7.21 -20.79 2.05
CA HIS A 48 -6.43 -21.70 1.25
C HIS A 48 -7.15 -22.04 -0.05
N TYR A 49 -6.39 -22.21 -1.13
CA TYR A 49 -6.91 -22.79 -2.36
C TYR A 49 -7.29 -24.26 -2.13
N PHE A 50 -8.12 -24.81 -3.01
CA PHE A 50 -8.47 -26.22 -3.00
C PHE A 50 -7.24 -27.14 -2.97
N SER A 51 -6.13 -26.71 -3.59
CA SER A 51 -4.84 -27.39 -3.55
C SER A 51 -4.10 -27.36 -2.21
N GLY A 52 -4.66 -26.68 -1.20
CA GLY A 52 -4.02 -26.48 0.10
C GLY A 52 -3.01 -25.32 0.16
N ARG A 53 -2.71 -24.65 -0.95
CA ARG A 53 -1.82 -23.50 -0.96
C ARG A 53 -2.49 -22.28 -0.32
N SER A 54 -1.71 -21.50 0.44
CA SER A 54 -2.17 -20.24 1.02
C SER A 54 -2.48 -19.22 -0.06
N GLN A 55 -3.62 -18.54 0.07
CA GLN A 55 -3.89 -17.31 -0.65
C GLN A 55 -3.31 -16.13 0.11
N GLN A 56 -2.33 -15.45 -0.46
CA GLN A 56 -1.86 -14.20 0.10
C GLN A 56 -2.70 -13.05 -0.44
N LYS A 57 -3.05 -12.12 0.45
CA LYS A 57 -3.90 -10.97 0.17
C LYS A 57 -3.24 -9.67 0.62
N LEU A 58 -3.71 -8.58 0.05
CA LEU A 58 -3.37 -7.21 0.42
C LEU A 58 -4.63 -6.49 0.87
N SER A 59 -4.52 -5.73 1.94
CA SER A 59 -5.61 -4.85 2.39
C SER A 59 -5.04 -3.49 2.78
N CYS A 60 -5.75 -2.42 2.40
CA CYS A 60 -5.42 -1.07 2.84
C CYS A 60 -5.71 -0.92 4.33
N THR A 61 -4.72 -0.45 5.08
CA THR A 61 -4.83 -0.26 6.53
C THR A 61 -4.78 1.20 6.94
N TYR A 62 -4.11 2.04 6.17
CA TYR A 62 -4.00 3.48 6.40
C TYR A 62 -4.07 4.22 5.08
N GLU A 63 -4.70 5.39 5.09
CA GLU A 63 -4.81 6.24 3.91
C GLU A 63 -4.80 7.71 4.28
N SER A 64 -4.17 8.53 3.44
CA SER A 64 -4.26 9.98 3.49
C SER A 64 -4.56 10.50 2.09
N VAL A 65 -5.49 11.43 1.98
CA VAL A 65 -5.94 12.00 0.70
C VAL A 65 -5.86 13.51 0.72
N SER A 66 -5.58 14.10 -0.44
CA SER A 66 -5.62 15.55 -0.61
C SER A 66 -7.06 16.04 -0.77
N GLU A 67 -7.26 17.35 -0.61
CA GLU A 67 -8.59 17.96 -0.74
C GLU A 67 -9.21 17.67 -2.11
N GLY A 68 -10.47 17.25 -2.11
CA GLY A 68 -11.23 16.93 -3.31
C GLY A 68 -10.97 15.53 -3.89
N ILE A 69 -10.12 14.74 -3.24
CA ILE A 69 -9.80 13.36 -3.66
C ILE A 69 -10.59 12.37 -2.79
N SER A 70 -11.20 11.38 -3.42
CA SER A 70 -11.98 10.36 -2.73
C SER A 70 -11.10 9.43 -1.90
N SER A 71 -11.60 9.04 -0.72
CA SER A 71 -11.04 7.94 0.05
C SER A 71 -11.41 6.61 -0.62
N GLU A 72 -10.44 5.73 -0.78
CA GLU A 72 -10.60 4.44 -1.44
C GLU A 72 -10.23 3.24 -0.55
N CYS A 73 -9.76 3.52 0.67
CA CYS A 73 -9.23 2.49 1.58
C CYS A 73 -10.23 1.34 1.80
N GLN A 74 -11.50 1.65 2.03
CA GLN A 74 -12.52 0.62 2.29
C GLN A 74 -12.78 -0.30 1.10
N ARG A 75 -12.51 0.16 -0.11
CA ARG A 75 -12.66 -0.63 -1.34
C ARG A 75 -11.40 -1.44 -1.68
N MET A 76 -10.29 -1.18 -0.99
CA MET A 76 -9.01 -1.86 -1.19
C MET A 76 -8.78 -2.91 -0.11
N GLN A 77 -9.70 -3.87 0.00
CA GLN A 77 -9.66 -4.90 1.02
C GLN A 77 -9.63 -6.30 0.40
N ASN A 78 -8.86 -7.20 0.99
CA ASN A 78 -8.80 -8.62 0.60
C ASN A 78 -8.45 -8.84 -0.88
N ILE A 79 -7.54 -8.03 -1.41
CA ILE A 79 -7.09 -8.14 -2.79
C ILE A 79 -6.09 -9.29 -2.90
N ARG A 80 -6.34 -10.22 -3.80
CA ARG A 80 -5.41 -11.33 -4.07
C ARG A 80 -4.12 -10.79 -4.67
N THR A 81 -2.97 -11.19 -4.12
CA THR A 81 -1.67 -10.76 -4.65
C THR A 81 -1.46 -11.18 -6.11
N SER A 82 -2.09 -12.29 -6.54
CA SER A 82 -2.06 -12.76 -7.93
C SER A 82 -2.72 -11.78 -8.91
N ASN A 83 -3.61 -10.91 -8.44
CA ASN A 83 -4.23 -9.88 -9.28
C ASN A 83 -3.28 -8.70 -9.56
N PHE A 84 -2.22 -8.57 -8.78
CA PHE A 84 -1.23 -7.49 -8.86
C PHE A 84 0.19 -8.05 -9.02
N HIS A 85 0.33 -8.96 -9.97
CA HIS A 85 1.54 -9.77 -10.14
C HIS A 85 2.81 -8.93 -10.31
N GLU A 86 2.81 -7.94 -11.20
CA GLU A 86 3.99 -7.11 -11.47
C GLU A 86 4.35 -6.22 -10.28
N LEU A 87 3.33 -5.63 -9.61
CA LEU A 87 3.53 -4.86 -8.39
C LEU A 87 4.19 -5.72 -7.31
N VAL A 88 3.61 -6.87 -7.02
CA VAL A 88 4.10 -7.79 -5.99
C VAL A 88 5.50 -8.30 -6.32
N ARG A 89 5.78 -8.58 -7.59
CA ARG A 89 7.12 -9.00 -8.04
C ARG A 89 8.17 -7.92 -7.77
N SER A 90 7.88 -6.67 -8.10
CA SER A 90 8.78 -5.54 -7.83
C SER A 90 9.04 -5.36 -6.33
N ILE A 91 7.98 -5.42 -5.53
CA ILE A 91 8.06 -5.27 -4.07
C ILE A 91 8.87 -6.42 -3.45
N SER A 92 8.63 -7.64 -3.88
CA SER A 92 9.37 -8.83 -3.40
C SER A 92 10.85 -8.78 -3.75
N SER A 93 11.20 -8.10 -4.84
CA SER A 93 12.59 -7.85 -5.27
C SER A 93 13.19 -6.59 -4.60
N GLU A 94 12.49 -6.01 -3.63
CA GLU A 94 12.88 -4.81 -2.90
C GLU A 94 13.10 -3.57 -3.79
N LYS A 95 12.37 -3.50 -4.91
CA LYS A 95 12.43 -2.40 -5.86
C LYS A 95 11.21 -1.51 -5.73
N THR A 96 11.37 -0.24 -6.13
CA THR A 96 10.23 0.66 -6.32
C THR A 96 9.46 0.24 -7.57
N PHE A 97 8.15 0.09 -7.44
CA PHE A 97 7.26 -0.10 -8.57
C PHE A 97 6.90 1.27 -9.15
N LEU A 98 7.12 1.43 -10.45
CA LEU A 98 6.91 2.69 -11.17
C LEU A 98 5.86 2.50 -12.27
N CYS A 99 4.73 3.18 -12.12
CA CYS A 99 3.72 3.31 -13.16
C CYS A 99 3.50 4.81 -13.42
N GLU A 100 4.29 5.38 -14.32
CA GLU A 100 4.24 6.82 -14.63
C GLU A 100 3.03 7.19 -15.50
N ASP A 101 2.54 6.24 -16.29
CA ASP A 101 1.36 6.41 -17.14
C ASP A 101 0.43 5.20 -17.04
N ALA A 102 -0.60 5.31 -16.23
CA ALA A 102 -1.57 4.24 -16.03
C ALA A 102 -2.33 3.90 -17.32
N GLY A 103 -2.52 4.87 -18.22
CA GLY A 103 -3.18 4.64 -19.50
C GLY A 103 -2.40 3.74 -20.44
N GLU A 104 -1.07 3.72 -20.32
CA GLU A 104 -0.17 2.88 -21.12
C GLU A 104 0.21 1.57 -20.43
N TYR A 105 -0.24 1.33 -19.20
CA TYR A 105 0.03 0.10 -18.47
C TYR A 105 -0.71 -1.08 -19.10
N LYS A 106 0.01 -2.18 -19.39
CA LYS A 106 -0.53 -3.35 -20.09
C LYS A 106 -0.19 -4.71 -19.48
N GLU A 107 0.71 -4.73 -18.51
CA GLU A 107 1.30 -5.96 -17.99
C GLU A 107 0.34 -6.79 -17.15
N ASP A 108 -0.67 -6.16 -16.54
CA ASP A 108 -1.59 -6.80 -15.62
C ASP A 108 -2.98 -6.19 -15.74
N ILE A 109 -3.91 -6.94 -16.31
CA ILE A 109 -5.28 -6.47 -16.61
C ILE A 109 -6.03 -6.10 -15.33
N MET A 110 -5.91 -6.91 -14.28
CA MET A 110 -6.62 -6.65 -13.01
C MET A 110 -6.07 -5.39 -12.32
N PHE A 111 -4.78 -5.19 -12.38
CA PHE A 111 -4.16 -3.99 -11.84
C PHE A 111 -4.52 -2.75 -12.66
N LYS A 112 -4.54 -2.85 -13.97
CA LYS A 112 -5.01 -1.77 -14.84
C LYS A 112 -6.44 -1.34 -14.51
N SER A 113 -7.33 -2.30 -14.34
CA SER A 113 -8.72 -2.06 -13.96
C SER A 113 -8.81 -1.34 -12.60
N PHE A 114 -8.00 -1.77 -11.64
CA PHE A 114 -7.87 -1.15 -10.32
C PHE A 114 -7.46 0.34 -10.43
N LEU A 115 -6.50 0.66 -11.29
CA LEU A 115 -6.08 2.04 -11.52
C LEU A 115 -7.18 2.87 -12.20
N GLU A 116 -7.81 2.33 -13.23
CA GLU A 116 -8.88 3.00 -13.98
C GLU A 116 -10.09 3.30 -13.11
N ASP A 117 -10.52 2.36 -12.28
CA ASP A 117 -11.67 2.51 -11.38
C ASP A 117 -11.49 3.65 -10.39
N LYS A 118 -10.26 3.97 -10.03
CA LYS A 118 -9.93 5.06 -9.11
C LYS A 118 -9.48 6.34 -9.83
N GLY A 119 -9.46 6.36 -11.14
CA GLY A 119 -9.01 7.49 -11.93
C GLY A 119 -7.53 7.81 -11.79
N VAL A 120 -6.71 6.84 -11.47
CA VAL A 120 -5.26 7.01 -11.25
C VAL A 120 -4.54 7.23 -12.56
N LYS A 121 -3.70 8.25 -12.63
CA LYS A 121 -2.83 8.55 -13.78
C LYS A 121 -1.41 8.07 -13.61
N SER A 122 -0.89 8.13 -12.38
CA SER A 122 0.43 7.59 -12.03
C SER A 122 0.36 6.93 -10.65
N LEU A 123 1.10 5.84 -10.47
CA LEU A 123 1.22 5.16 -9.18
C LEU A 123 2.66 4.74 -8.94
N PHE A 124 3.15 5.01 -7.73
CA PHE A 124 4.46 4.58 -7.27
C PHE A 124 4.30 3.81 -5.96
N ALA A 125 5.07 2.73 -5.81
CA ALA A 125 4.97 1.89 -4.63
C ALA A 125 6.34 1.41 -4.15
N ARG A 126 6.49 1.32 -2.83
CA ARG A 126 7.71 0.83 -2.18
C ARG A 126 7.40 -0.20 -1.11
N PRO A 127 8.32 -1.14 -0.85
CA PRO A 127 8.14 -2.06 0.26
C PRO A 127 8.29 -1.38 1.62
N ILE A 128 7.48 -1.81 2.58
CA ILE A 128 7.62 -1.52 4.00
C ILE A 128 8.20 -2.77 4.66
N LYS A 129 9.36 -2.64 5.32
CA LYS A 129 10.08 -3.78 5.90
C LYS A 129 10.24 -3.64 7.41
N THR A 130 10.26 -4.77 8.12
CA THR A 130 10.72 -4.81 9.50
C THR A 130 12.22 -4.56 9.58
N LEU A 131 12.74 -4.34 10.80
CA LEU A 131 14.17 -4.24 11.06
C LEU A 131 14.93 -5.49 10.61
N ASN A 132 14.28 -6.66 10.61
CA ASN A 132 14.85 -7.92 10.15
C ASN A 132 14.80 -8.12 8.64
N GLY A 133 14.31 -7.13 7.90
CA GLY A 133 14.20 -7.19 6.44
C GLY A 133 12.97 -7.90 5.90
N LYS A 134 12.05 -8.35 6.75
CA LYS A 134 10.80 -8.96 6.31
C LYS A 134 9.86 -7.90 5.74
N ILE A 135 9.31 -8.15 4.56
CA ILE A 135 8.35 -7.25 3.92
C ILE A 135 6.97 -7.43 4.59
N LEU A 136 6.47 -6.36 5.18
CA LEU A 136 5.15 -6.32 5.84
C LEU A 136 4.05 -5.85 4.90
N GLY A 137 4.40 -4.95 4.00
CA GLY A 137 3.42 -4.31 3.15
C GLY A 137 4.06 -3.36 2.16
N ILE A 138 3.25 -2.45 1.68
CA ILE A 138 3.58 -1.53 0.59
C ILE A 138 3.06 -0.14 0.95
N ILE A 139 3.88 0.89 0.73
CA ILE A 139 3.40 2.27 0.68
C ILE A 139 3.18 2.64 -0.79
N CYS A 140 1.99 3.17 -1.09
CA CYS A 140 1.58 3.57 -2.44
C CYS A 140 1.29 5.06 -2.50
N LEU A 141 1.76 5.70 -3.58
CA LEU A 141 1.48 7.10 -3.90
C LEU A 141 0.73 7.13 -5.23
N GLU A 142 -0.45 7.73 -5.23
CA GLU A 142 -1.29 7.87 -6.42
C GLU A 142 -1.46 9.32 -6.84
N TYR A 143 -1.40 9.55 -8.14
CA TYR A 143 -1.60 10.86 -8.77
C TYR A 143 -2.82 10.76 -9.68
N VAL A 144 -3.85 11.52 -9.35
CA VAL A 144 -5.16 11.48 -10.02
C VAL A 144 -5.36 12.71 -10.92
N LYS A 145 -4.86 13.86 -10.50
CA LYS A 145 -5.03 15.13 -11.23
C LYS A 145 -4.13 15.21 -12.46
N GLU A 146 -2.85 14.85 -12.30
CA GLU A 146 -1.82 14.92 -13.34
C GLU A 146 -0.89 13.73 -13.25
N LYS A 147 -0.27 13.36 -14.38
CA LYS A 147 0.82 12.38 -14.40
C LYS A 147 2.04 12.92 -13.69
N ARG A 148 2.83 12.02 -13.11
CA ARG A 148 4.07 12.35 -12.41
C ARG A 148 5.21 11.46 -12.86
N VAL A 149 6.40 12.05 -13.01
CA VAL A 149 7.64 11.31 -13.22
C VAL A 149 8.35 11.13 -11.89
N TRP A 150 8.85 9.93 -11.62
CA TRP A 150 9.53 9.60 -10.38
C TRP A 150 11.01 9.97 -10.47
N GLY A 151 11.49 10.78 -9.53
CA GLY A 151 12.89 11.21 -9.45
C GLY A 151 13.62 10.63 -8.24
N ASP A 152 14.95 10.77 -8.24
CA ASP A 152 15.82 10.27 -7.18
C ASP A 152 15.48 10.88 -5.81
N GLU A 153 15.14 12.16 -5.79
CA GLU A 153 14.74 12.86 -4.56
C GLU A 153 13.49 12.25 -3.94
N ALA A 154 12.48 11.94 -4.77
CA ALA A 154 11.26 11.28 -4.32
C ALA A 154 11.55 9.86 -3.82
N GLU A 155 12.46 9.15 -4.48
CA GLU A 155 12.90 7.81 -4.07
C GLU A 155 13.52 7.83 -2.66
N GLU A 156 14.47 8.69 -2.39
CA GLU A 156 15.15 8.79 -1.10
C GLU A 156 14.19 9.25 0.01
N PHE A 157 13.36 10.23 -0.27
CA PHE A 157 12.36 10.74 0.66
C PHE A 157 11.37 9.64 1.09
N THR A 158 10.80 8.94 0.12
CA THR A 158 9.81 7.88 0.38
C THR A 158 10.43 6.69 1.11
N LYS A 159 11.66 6.34 0.78
CA LYS A 159 12.43 5.31 1.46
C LYS A 159 12.60 5.62 2.95
N LYS A 160 12.92 6.87 3.29
CA LYS A 160 13.05 7.32 4.67
C LYS A 160 11.72 7.24 5.43
N GLN A 161 10.62 7.66 4.82
CA GLN A 161 9.30 7.61 5.44
C GLN A 161 8.80 6.17 5.64
N ALA A 162 9.09 5.27 4.73
CA ALA A 162 8.73 3.86 4.88
C ALA A 162 9.38 3.20 6.12
N ARG A 163 10.59 3.63 6.48
CA ARG A 163 11.26 3.16 7.71
C ARG A 163 10.55 3.63 8.97
N ILE A 164 9.96 4.82 8.97
CA ILE A 164 9.20 5.36 10.11
C ILE A 164 7.90 4.58 10.31
N ILE A 165 7.25 4.15 9.22
CA ILE A 165 6.01 3.40 9.24
C ILE A 165 6.23 1.96 9.75
N SER A 166 7.35 1.37 9.44
CA SER A 166 7.69 0.03 9.93
C SER A 166 8.06 0.04 11.42
#